data_9a744f2394ae3ad354dedf113a728930
#
_entry.id   9a744f2394ae3ad354dedf113a728930
#
_cell.length_a   1.000
_cell.length_b   1.000
_cell.length_c   1.000
_cell.angle_alpha   90.00
_cell.angle_beta   90.00
_cell.angle_gamma   90.00
#
_symmetry.space_group_name_H-M   'P 1'
#
loop_
_entity.id
_entity.type
_entity.pdbx_description
1 polymer ?
#
loop_
_entity_poly.entity_id
_entity_poly.type
_entity_poly.pdbx_seq_one_letter_code
_entity_poly.pdbx_strand_id
1 'polypeptide(L)'
;LQEDKEPLFDSIDTLHTTLEVVAEMISGMEVNAARTAAATADPLLLATDLADYLVKHGVPFRQAHEVIGKLVAFSLTEQRGFAQLTLAEYQQFSAAFEADLFDCLTVGTALEARQGIGAPSPKNVAVQLARWRSLLSTQA
;
A
#
# COMPACT_ATOMS: atom_id res chain seq x y z
N LEU A 1 20.80 -25.57 -32.14
CA LEU A 1 21.39 -25.66 -30.77
C LEU A 1 22.51 -24.62 -30.54
N GLN A 2 23.05 -23.93 -31.53
CA GLN A 2 24.07 -22.91 -31.36
C GLN A 2 23.50 -21.50 -31.24
N GLU A 3 22.35 -21.25 -31.83
CA GLU A 3 21.71 -19.93 -31.85
C GLU A 3 20.97 -19.59 -30.54
N ASP A 4 20.71 -20.56 -29.64
CA ASP A 4 20.06 -20.36 -28.36
C ASP A 4 20.99 -19.77 -27.30
N LYS A 5 22.31 -19.83 -27.50
CA LYS A 5 23.29 -19.32 -26.53
C LYS A 5 23.52 -17.81 -26.65
N GLU A 6 23.49 -17.25 -27.84
CA GLU A 6 23.72 -15.82 -28.07
C GLU A 6 22.66 -14.96 -27.30
N PRO A 7 21.34 -15.23 -27.42
CA PRO A 7 20.34 -14.50 -26.61
C PRO A 7 20.50 -14.68 -25.10
N LEU A 8 21.01 -15.85 -24.66
CA LEU A 8 21.29 -16.08 -23.26
C LEU A 8 22.45 -15.21 -22.76
N PHE A 9 23.56 -15.17 -23.51
CA PHE A 9 24.71 -14.34 -23.13
C PHE A 9 24.38 -12.85 -23.17
N ASP A 10 23.68 -12.38 -24.18
CA ASP A 10 23.19 -11.00 -24.26
C ASP A 10 22.29 -10.62 -23.07
N SER A 11 21.41 -11.55 -22.69
CA SER A 11 20.55 -11.37 -21.50
C SER A 11 21.36 -11.30 -20.20
N ILE A 12 22.42 -12.13 -20.07
CA ILE A 12 23.29 -12.12 -18.89
C ILE A 12 24.07 -10.79 -18.83
N ASP A 13 24.65 -10.34 -19.93
CA ASP A 13 25.42 -9.09 -19.99
C ASP A 13 24.54 -7.88 -19.69
N THR A 14 23.33 -7.85 -20.26
CA THR A 14 22.34 -6.81 -20.00
C THR A 14 21.94 -6.81 -18.51
N LEU A 15 21.66 -7.98 -17.93
CA LEU A 15 21.28 -8.09 -16.54
C LEU A 15 22.42 -7.67 -15.61
N HIS A 16 23.65 -8.07 -15.88
CA HIS A 16 24.81 -7.72 -15.09
C HIS A 16 24.99 -6.20 -15.03
N THR A 17 25.03 -5.54 -16.18
CA THR A 17 25.14 -4.08 -16.26
C THR A 17 23.97 -3.38 -15.58
N THR A 18 22.75 -3.89 -15.75
CA THR A 18 21.56 -3.33 -15.11
C THR A 18 21.65 -3.41 -13.58
N LEU A 19 22.12 -4.54 -13.04
CA LEU A 19 22.27 -4.72 -11.59
C LEU A 19 23.33 -3.78 -11.00
N GLU A 20 24.45 -3.56 -11.69
CA GLU A 20 25.47 -2.61 -11.25
C GLU A 20 24.91 -1.18 -11.18
N VAL A 21 24.25 -0.72 -12.25
CA VAL A 21 23.62 0.62 -12.29
C VAL A 21 22.55 0.77 -11.21
N VAL A 22 21.70 -0.24 -11.03
CA VAL A 22 20.64 -0.21 -9.99
C VAL A 22 21.25 -0.16 -8.59
N ALA A 23 22.34 -0.89 -8.35
CA ALA A 23 23.02 -0.86 -7.05
C ALA A 23 23.54 0.55 -6.72
N GLU A 24 24.16 1.24 -7.69
CA GLU A 24 24.60 2.62 -7.52
C GLU A 24 23.42 3.59 -7.32
N MET A 25 22.35 3.43 -8.11
CA MET A 25 21.14 4.25 -7.95
C MET A 25 20.54 4.11 -6.54
N ILE A 26 20.44 2.89 -6.01
CA ILE A 26 19.90 2.65 -4.67
C ILE A 26 20.81 3.25 -3.60
N SER A 27 22.13 3.14 -3.74
CA SER A 27 23.08 3.70 -2.77
C SER A 27 23.05 5.23 -2.71
N GLY A 28 22.75 5.89 -3.83
CA GLY A 28 22.60 7.34 -3.93
C GLY A 28 21.18 7.88 -3.72
N MET A 29 20.21 6.99 -3.43
CA MET A 29 18.81 7.39 -3.31
C MET A 29 18.54 8.16 -2.01
N GLU A 30 17.95 9.33 -2.14
CA GLU A 30 17.46 10.13 -1.02
C GLU A 30 15.93 10.15 -0.99
N VAL A 31 15.37 9.86 0.19
CA VAL A 31 13.90 9.90 0.39
C VAL A 31 13.48 11.28 0.85
N ASN A 32 12.69 11.99 0.05
CA ASN A 32 12.07 13.24 0.49
C ASN A 32 10.87 12.95 1.40
N ALA A 33 11.13 12.82 2.70
CA ALA A 33 10.14 12.46 3.69
C ALA A 33 8.94 13.43 3.73
N ALA A 34 9.17 14.72 3.49
CA ALA A 34 8.10 15.72 3.49
C ALA A 34 7.14 15.52 2.31
N ARG A 35 7.67 15.24 1.12
CA ARG A 35 6.83 14.98 -0.07
C ARG A 35 6.11 13.63 0.02
N THR A 36 6.77 12.59 0.52
CA THR A 36 6.13 11.29 0.71
C THR A 36 5.02 11.37 1.76
N ALA A 37 5.24 12.06 2.88
CA ALA A 37 4.20 12.31 3.87
C ALA A 37 3.02 13.12 3.29
N ALA A 38 3.30 14.16 2.50
CA ALA A 38 2.24 14.94 1.85
C ALA A 38 1.40 14.08 0.88
N ALA A 39 2.02 13.15 0.16
CA ALA A 39 1.30 12.24 -0.74
C ALA A 39 0.35 11.28 0.00
N THR A 40 0.60 10.97 1.28
CA THR A 40 -0.31 10.16 2.10
C THR A 40 -1.51 10.95 2.64
N ALA A 41 -1.56 12.25 2.43
CA ALA A 41 -2.69 13.10 2.81
C ALA A 41 -3.85 13.05 1.79
N ASP A 42 -3.72 12.30 0.70
CA ASP A 42 -4.82 12.09 -0.24
C ASP A 42 -6.03 11.48 0.50
N PRO A 43 -7.17 12.21 0.53
CA PRO A 43 -8.33 11.79 1.30
C PRO A 43 -8.98 10.50 0.82
N LEU A 44 -8.65 10.02 -0.39
CA LEU A 44 -9.23 8.81 -0.98
C LEU A 44 -8.31 7.58 -0.90
N LEU A 45 -7.11 7.75 -0.37
CA LEU A 45 -6.11 6.68 -0.26
C LEU A 45 -6.62 5.47 0.53
N LEU A 46 -7.53 5.69 1.49
CA LEU A 46 -8.09 4.67 2.38
C LEU A 46 -9.38 4.02 1.86
N ALA A 47 -9.76 4.24 0.60
CA ALA A 47 -10.97 3.65 0.02
C ALA A 47 -11.00 2.13 0.12
N THR A 48 -9.88 1.46 -0.12
CA THR A 48 -9.75 0.00 0.00
C THR A 48 -9.89 -0.47 1.45
N ASP A 49 -9.33 0.28 2.40
CA ASP A 49 -9.42 -0.03 3.83
C ASP A 49 -10.89 0.07 4.33
N LEU A 50 -11.66 1.01 3.79
CA LEU A 50 -13.11 1.10 4.05
C LEU A 50 -13.88 -0.08 3.44
N ALA A 51 -13.49 -0.56 2.26
CA ALA A 51 -14.08 -1.77 1.68
C ALA A 51 -13.80 -3.00 2.55
N ASP A 52 -12.56 -3.15 3.01
CA ASP A 52 -12.15 -4.21 3.93
C ASP A 52 -12.88 -4.12 5.28
N TYR A 53 -13.12 -2.90 5.78
CA TYR A 53 -13.94 -2.66 6.96
C TYR A 53 -15.34 -3.23 6.79
N LEU A 54 -16.03 -2.89 5.71
CA LEU A 54 -17.38 -3.41 5.43
C LEU A 54 -17.40 -4.95 5.29
N VAL A 55 -16.37 -5.52 4.68
CA VAL A 55 -16.26 -7.00 4.57
C VAL A 55 -16.13 -7.65 5.95
N LYS A 56 -15.35 -7.06 6.86
CA LYS A 56 -15.23 -7.52 8.25
C LYS A 56 -16.55 -7.43 9.00
N HIS A 57 -17.41 -6.47 8.65
CA HIS A 57 -18.76 -6.30 9.19
C HIS A 57 -19.83 -7.10 8.42
N GLY A 58 -19.41 -8.11 7.64
CA GLY A 58 -20.31 -9.07 7.02
C GLY A 58 -20.89 -8.66 5.66
N VAL A 59 -20.48 -7.51 5.11
CA VAL A 59 -20.91 -7.10 3.76
C VAL A 59 -20.12 -7.88 2.70
N PRO A 60 -20.77 -8.55 1.74
CA PRO A 60 -20.05 -9.23 0.66
C PRO A 60 -19.13 -8.28 -0.11
N PHE A 61 -17.91 -8.73 -0.45
CA PHE A 61 -16.87 -7.90 -1.07
C PHE A 61 -17.37 -7.07 -2.27
N ARG A 62 -18.16 -7.68 -3.16
CA ARG A 62 -18.71 -6.99 -4.34
C ARG A 62 -19.63 -5.83 -3.95
N GLN A 63 -20.45 -6.01 -2.92
CA GLN A 63 -21.33 -4.96 -2.40
C GLN A 63 -20.51 -3.88 -1.66
N ALA A 64 -19.53 -4.27 -0.85
CA ALA A 64 -18.62 -3.34 -0.20
C ALA A 64 -17.94 -2.44 -1.21
N HIS A 65 -17.39 -3.01 -2.30
CA HIS A 65 -16.76 -2.25 -3.36
C HIS A 65 -17.73 -1.27 -4.06
N GLU A 66 -18.98 -1.67 -4.30
CA GLU A 66 -20.01 -0.79 -4.87
C GLU A 66 -20.36 0.37 -3.92
N VAL A 67 -20.53 0.07 -2.64
CA VAL A 67 -20.78 1.08 -1.59
C VAL A 67 -19.64 2.10 -1.55
N ILE A 68 -18.39 1.65 -1.53
CA ILE A 68 -17.23 2.53 -1.51
C ILE A 68 -17.13 3.34 -2.80
N GLY A 69 -17.44 2.78 -3.97
CA GLY A 69 -17.48 3.53 -5.21
C GLY A 69 -18.45 4.72 -5.17
N LYS A 70 -19.63 4.52 -4.59
CA LYS A 70 -20.63 5.59 -4.38
C LYS A 70 -20.14 6.63 -3.36
N LEU A 71 -19.52 6.17 -2.27
CA LEU A 71 -18.95 7.04 -1.23
C LEU A 71 -17.80 7.91 -1.77
N VAL A 72 -16.92 7.34 -2.62
CA VAL A 72 -15.87 8.09 -3.32
C VAL A 72 -16.48 9.17 -4.21
N ALA A 73 -17.49 8.85 -5.02
CA ALA A 73 -18.18 9.81 -5.87
C ALA A 73 -18.81 10.95 -5.05
N PHE A 74 -19.43 10.61 -3.92
CA PHE A 74 -19.98 11.60 -2.99
C PHE A 74 -18.89 12.50 -2.40
N SER A 75 -17.80 11.91 -1.89
CA SER A 75 -16.64 12.62 -1.33
C SER A 75 -16.05 13.62 -2.34
N LEU A 76 -15.90 13.22 -3.61
CA LEU A 76 -15.41 14.07 -4.68
C LEU A 76 -16.37 15.22 -4.99
N THR A 77 -17.67 14.94 -5.01
CA THR A 77 -18.70 15.97 -5.28
C THR A 77 -18.74 17.01 -4.17
N GLU A 78 -18.67 16.56 -2.92
CA GLU A 78 -18.65 17.42 -1.73
C GLU A 78 -17.30 18.09 -1.47
N GLN A 79 -16.26 17.70 -2.21
CA GLN A 79 -14.86 18.14 -1.99
C GLN A 79 -14.39 17.93 -0.55
N ARG A 80 -14.82 16.84 0.07
CA ARG A 80 -14.47 16.44 1.44
C ARG A 80 -13.87 15.04 1.45
N GLY A 81 -12.76 14.88 2.20
CA GLY A 81 -12.15 13.58 2.43
C GLY A 81 -12.96 12.70 3.40
N PHE A 82 -12.68 11.42 3.41
CA PHE A 82 -13.36 10.44 4.27
C PHE A 82 -13.38 10.83 5.75
N ALA A 83 -12.29 11.35 6.29
CA ALA A 83 -12.23 11.79 7.68
C ALA A 83 -13.09 13.02 8.02
N GLN A 84 -13.63 13.71 7.00
CA GLN A 84 -14.47 14.89 7.15
C GLN A 84 -15.98 14.57 7.06
N LEU A 85 -16.31 13.32 6.71
CA LEU A 85 -17.68 12.86 6.62
C LEU A 85 -18.16 12.41 8.01
N THR A 86 -19.43 12.64 8.30
CA THR A 86 -20.07 12.19 9.54
C THR A 86 -20.53 10.73 9.43
N LEU A 87 -20.69 10.06 10.55
CA LEU A 87 -21.23 8.70 10.59
C LEU A 87 -22.60 8.60 9.89
N ALA A 88 -23.45 9.59 10.07
CA ALA A 88 -24.77 9.64 9.43
C ALA A 88 -24.67 9.68 7.89
N GLU A 89 -23.67 10.36 7.33
CA GLU A 89 -23.41 10.37 5.90
C GLU A 89 -22.90 9.01 5.41
N TYR A 90 -21.99 8.34 6.14
CA TYR A 90 -21.56 6.98 5.85
C TYR A 90 -22.73 5.99 5.86
N GLN A 91 -23.62 6.10 6.84
CA GLN A 91 -24.78 5.22 6.99
C GLN A 91 -25.84 5.38 5.89
N GLN A 92 -25.82 6.48 5.12
CA GLN A 92 -26.64 6.61 3.91
C GLN A 92 -26.22 5.60 2.81
N PHE A 93 -24.97 5.16 2.80
CA PHE A 93 -24.44 4.20 1.84
C PHE A 93 -24.48 2.77 2.34
N SER A 94 -24.29 2.56 3.64
CA SER A 94 -24.42 1.25 4.29
C SER A 94 -24.65 1.38 5.79
N ALA A 95 -25.67 0.70 6.30
CA ALA A 95 -25.94 0.63 7.74
C ALA A 95 -24.84 -0.15 8.51
N ALA A 96 -23.95 -0.84 7.83
CA ALA A 96 -22.82 -1.55 8.44
C ALA A 96 -21.66 -0.62 8.87
N PHE A 97 -21.72 0.67 8.57
CA PHE A 97 -20.78 1.63 9.12
C PHE A 97 -21.15 1.97 10.56
N GLU A 98 -20.22 1.75 11.46
CA GLU A 98 -20.33 2.03 12.88
C GLU A 98 -19.30 3.09 13.32
N ALA A 99 -19.36 3.53 14.58
CA ALA A 99 -18.51 4.63 15.06
C ALA A 99 -17.00 4.28 15.05
N ASP A 100 -16.65 3.02 15.14
CA ASP A 100 -15.28 2.51 15.12
C ASP A 100 -14.60 2.64 13.73
N LEU A 101 -15.37 2.96 12.67
CA LEU A 101 -14.81 3.23 11.35
C LEU A 101 -13.74 4.34 11.39
N PHE A 102 -13.90 5.32 12.27
CA PHE A 102 -12.98 6.45 12.39
C PHE A 102 -11.59 6.03 12.92
N ASP A 103 -11.52 4.94 13.66
CA ASP A 103 -10.26 4.36 14.13
C ASP A 103 -9.45 3.75 12.98
N CYS A 104 -10.13 3.37 11.90
CA CYS A 104 -9.52 2.79 10.69
C CYS A 104 -9.06 3.86 9.67
N LEU A 105 -9.49 5.11 9.81
CA LEU A 105 -9.27 6.20 8.84
C LEU A 105 -7.92 6.91 9.01
N THR A 106 -6.87 6.17 9.35
CA THR A 106 -5.51 6.70 9.37
C THR A 106 -4.56 5.81 8.56
N VAL A 107 -3.56 6.43 7.93
CA VAL A 107 -2.53 5.68 7.20
C VAL A 107 -1.77 4.74 8.13
N GLY A 108 -1.54 5.15 9.38
CA GLY A 108 -0.90 4.31 10.41
C GLY A 108 -1.67 3.03 10.66
N THR A 109 -2.96 3.14 10.97
CA THR A 109 -3.85 2.00 11.23
C THR A 109 -3.96 1.09 10.00
N ALA A 110 -4.07 1.69 8.80
CA ALA A 110 -4.11 0.96 7.54
C ALA A 110 -2.82 0.14 7.30
N LEU A 111 -1.66 0.68 7.61
CA LEU A 111 -0.38 -0.03 7.53
C LEU A 111 -0.28 -1.14 8.58
N GLU A 112 -0.67 -0.88 9.82
CA GLU A 112 -0.63 -1.87 10.89
C GLU A 112 -1.58 -3.06 10.64
N ALA A 113 -2.69 -2.83 9.97
CA ALA A 113 -3.64 -3.89 9.59
C ALA A 113 -3.06 -4.89 8.57
N ARG A 114 -2.00 -4.54 7.84
CA ARG A 114 -1.37 -5.37 6.82
C ARG A 114 -0.34 -6.32 7.44
N GLN A 115 -0.81 -7.48 7.95
CA GLN A 115 0.01 -8.44 8.71
C GLN A 115 0.63 -9.57 7.84
N GLY A 116 0.30 -9.68 6.55
CA GLY A 116 0.84 -10.71 5.67
C GLY A 116 2.36 -10.66 5.52
N ILE A 117 3.00 -11.78 5.18
CA ILE A 117 4.43 -11.83 4.89
C ILE A 117 4.74 -10.92 3.70
N GLY A 118 5.70 -10.01 3.86
CA GLY A 118 6.04 -9.01 2.83
C GLY A 118 5.14 -7.77 2.81
N ALA A 119 4.10 -7.71 3.65
CA ALA A 119 3.26 -6.55 3.77
C ALA A 119 4.01 -5.36 4.43
N PRO A 120 3.60 -4.10 4.13
CA PRO A 120 4.35 -2.90 4.50
C PRO A 120 4.15 -2.44 5.95
N SER A 121 3.61 -3.29 6.85
CA SER A 121 3.49 -2.89 8.26
C SER A 121 4.88 -2.63 8.87
N PRO A 122 5.03 -1.65 9.77
CA PRO A 122 6.31 -1.33 10.39
C PRO A 122 6.99 -2.56 11.04
N LYS A 123 6.20 -3.43 11.65
CA LYS A 123 6.67 -4.70 12.22
C LYS A 123 7.28 -5.62 11.16
N ASN A 124 6.58 -5.82 10.05
CA ASN A 124 7.07 -6.70 8.98
C ASN A 124 8.31 -6.12 8.29
N VAL A 125 8.33 -4.79 8.07
CA VAL A 125 9.51 -4.11 7.53
C VAL A 125 10.71 -4.30 8.46
N ALA A 126 10.55 -4.13 9.77
CA ALA A 126 11.64 -4.35 10.74
C ALA A 126 12.18 -5.79 10.70
N VAL A 127 11.29 -6.79 10.58
CA VAL A 127 11.69 -8.21 10.45
C VAL A 127 12.50 -8.42 9.17
N GLN A 128 12.06 -7.88 8.04
CA GLN A 128 12.79 -8.01 6.77
C GLN A 128 14.14 -7.27 6.80
N LEU A 129 14.21 -6.09 7.38
CA LEU A 129 15.47 -5.36 7.56
C LEU A 129 16.46 -6.15 8.42
N ALA A 130 16.02 -6.73 9.52
CA ALA A 130 16.87 -7.58 10.38
C ALA A 130 17.38 -8.80 9.61
N ARG A 131 16.50 -9.47 8.86
CA ARG A 131 16.87 -10.62 8.01
C ARG A 131 17.95 -10.26 7.00
N TRP A 132 17.74 -9.19 6.23
CA TRP A 132 18.68 -8.79 5.19
C TRP A 132 20.02 -8.31 5.77
N ARG A 133 20.01 -7.57 6.87
CA ARG A 133 21.24 -7.19 7.55
C ARG A 133 22.06 -8.41 8.00
N SER A 134 21.41 -9.43 8.54
CA SER A 134 22.08 -10.69 8.93
C SER A 134 22.67 -11.42 7.71
N LEU A 135 21.93 -11.52 6.61
CA LEU A 135 22.41 -12.18 5.39
C LEU A 135 23.63 -11.46 4.79
N LEU A 136 23.59 -10.15 4.70
CA LEU A 136 24.65 -9.33 4.12
C LEU A 136 25.91 -9.32 5.00
N SER A 137 25.76 -9.33 6.34
CA SER A 137 26.91 -9.39 7.25
C SER A 137 27.62 -10.76 7.26
N THR A 138 26.97 -11.82 6.79
CA THR A 138 27.56 -13.16 6.70
C THR A 138 28.35 -13.35 5.39
N GLN A 139 28.16 -12.49 4.41
CA GLN A 139 28.80 -12.54 3.09
C GLN A 139 29.99 -11.57 2.95
N ALA A 140 30.22 -10.71 3.92
CA ALA A 140 31.35 -9.80 4.01
C ALA A 140 32.48 -10.42 4.86
#